data_143e29fc00d8a2d44bb05f9e3cfee992
#
_entry.id   143e29fc00d8a2d44bb05f9e3cfee992
#
_cell.length_a   1.000
_cell.length_b   1.000
_cell.length_c   1.000
_cell.angle_alpha   90.00
_cell.angle_beta   90.00
_cell.angle_gamma   90.00
#
_symmetry.space_group_name_H-M   'P 1'
#
loop_
_entity.id
_entity.type
_entity.pdbx_description
1 polymer ?
#
loop_
_entity_poly.entity_id
_entity_poly.type
_entity_poly.pdbx_seq_one_letter_code
_entity_poly.pdbx_strand_id
1 'polypeptide(L)'
;MKDKIRELNAEIYDLEDTVLSEKMNFETKKAELWLGTDFQAILGKAKPTQKDMENWIKLELAKEEENYKQLENVLKMQKRLFEIMLKELGDE
;
A
#
# COMPACT_ATOMS: atom_id res chain seq x y z
N MET A 1 12.71 -8.55 -27.29
CA MET A 1 13.16 -8.51 -25.88
C MET A 1 13.30 -7.10 -25.34
N LYS A 2 14.04 -6.22 -26.02
CA LYS A 2 14.25 -4.82 -25.58
C LYS A 2 12.96 -4.03 -25.43
N ASP A 3 11.99 -4.21 -26.32
CA ASP A 3 10.70 -3.50 -26.25
C ASP A 3 9.89 -3.95 -25.04
N LYS A 4 9.91 -5.25 -24.73
CA LYS A 4 9.22 -5.78 -23.55
C LYS A 4 9.86 -5.26 -22.26
N ILE A 5 11.17 -5.10 -22.23
CA ILE A 5 11.89 -4.54 -21.07
C ILE A 5 11.48 -3.08 -20.86
N ARG A 6 11.37 -2.29 -21.93
CA ARG A 6 10.92 -0.90 -21.85
C ARG A 6 9.49 -0.79 -21.37
N GLU A 7 8.60 -1.63 -21.89
CA GLU A 7 7.20 -1.68 -21.48
C GLU A 7 7.08 -2.04 -20.00
N LEU A 8 7.80 -3.07 -19.57
CA LEU A 8 7.80 -3.50 -18.17
C LEU A 8 8.36 -2.43 -17.26
N ASN A 9 9.42 -1.75 -17.67
CA ASN A 9 9.99 -0.64 -16.91
C ASN A 9 8.99 0.51 -16.74
N ALA A 10 8.27 0.86 -17.81
CA ALA A 10 7.22 1.88 -17.74
C ALA A 10 6.07 1.45 -16.81
N GLU A 11 5.65 0.20 -16.87
CA GLU A 11 4.63 -0.35 -16.00
C GLU A 11 5.06 -0.31 -14.52
N ILE A 12 6.33 -0.60 -14.26
CA ILE A 12 6.88 -0.53 -12.90
C ILE A 12 6.84 0.90 -12.36
N TYR A 13 7.22 1.89 -13.16
CA TYR A 13 7.16 3.29 -12.76
C TYR A 13 5.73 3.73 -12.45
N ASP A 14 4.78 3.37 -13.32
CA ASP A 14 3.37 3.70 -13.12
C ASP A 14 2.84 3.03 -11.85
N LEU A 15 3.21 1.78 -11.62
CA LEU A 15 2.78 1.03 -10.45
C LEU A 15 3.41 1.59 -9.15
N GLU A 16 4.67 2.03 -9.20
CA GLU A 16 5.32 2.69 -8.06
C GLU A 16 4.55 3.96 -7.68
N ASP A 17 4.16 4.78 -8.65
CA ASP A 17 3.37 5.97 -8.40
C ASP A 17 2.00 5.63 -7.80
N THR A 18 1.36 4.60 -8.32
CA THR A 18 0.06 4.13 -7.82
C THR A 18 0.18 3.64 -6.37
N VAL A 19 1.18 2.82 -6.08
CA VAL A 19 1.43 2.31 -4.72
C VAL A 19 1.69 3.47 -3.76
N LEU A 20 2.51 4.43 -4.15
CA LEU A 20 2.80 5.59 -3.32
C LEU A 20 1.54 6.42 -3.05
N SER A 21 0.73 6.67 -4.08
CA SER A 21 -0.53 7.41 -3.94
C SER A 21 -1.50 6.69 -2.99
N GLU A 22 -1.66 5.38 -3.15
CA GLU A 22 -2.54 4.58 -2.29
C GLU A 22 -2.05 4.56 -0.85
N LYS A 23 -0.74 4.46 -0.64
CA LYS A 23 -0.15 4.50 0.68
C LYS A 23 -0.37 5.86 1.35
N MET A 24 -0.17 6.95 0.61
CA MET A 24 -0.42 8.30 1.11
C MET A 24 -1.88 8.52 1.46
N ASN A 25 -2.80 8.03 0.61
CA ASN A 25 -4.23 8.09 0.90
C ASN A 25 -4.59 7.31 2.17
N PHE A 26 -4.01 6.14 2.34
CA PHE A 26 -4.20 5.32 3.54
C PHE A 26 -3.73 6.06 4.80
N GLU A 27 -2.53 6.65 4.78
CA GLU A 27 -1.99 7.41 5.90
C GLU A 27 -2.83 8.65 6.20
N THR A 28 -3.34 9.33 5.18
CA THR A 28 -4.23 10.48 5.34
C THR A 28 -5.55 10.09 6.01
N LYS A 29 -6.18 9.02 5.55
CA LYS A 29 -7.42 8.50 6.15
C LYS A 29 -7.19 8.09 7.60
N LYS A 30 -6.06 7.46 7.87
CA LYS A 30 -5.68 7.05 9.22
C LYS A 30 -5.57 8.26 10.14
N ALA A 31 -4.89 9.33 9.70
CA ALA A 31 -4.75 10.55 10.46
C ALA A 31 -6.11 11.25 10.69
N GLU A 32 -6.96 11.28 9.67
CA GLU A 32 -8.30 11.85 9.77
C GLU A 32 -9.15 11.11 10.82
N LEU A 33 -9.08 9.78 10.85
CA LEU A 33 -9.78 8.98 11.85
C LEU A 33 -9.24 9.21 13.27
N TRP A 34 -7.91 9.34 13.41
CA TRP A 34 -7.32 9.66 14.70
C TRP A 34 -7.80 10.99 15.26
N LEU A 35 -7.89 12.02 14.40
CA LEU A 35 -8.21 13.38 14.81
C LEU A 35 -9.71 13.65 14.90
N GLY A 36 -10.50 12.97 14.05
CA GLY A 36 -11.93 13.26 13.91
C GLY A 36 -12.88 12.29 14.58
N THR A 37 -12.38 11.21 15.19
CA THR A 37 -13.25 10.18 15.77
C THR A 37 -13.45 10.39 17.27
N ASP A 38 -14.71 10.32 17.71
CA ASP A 38 -15.03 10.28 19.14
C ASP A 38 -14.95 8.83 19.63
N PHE A 39 -13.77 8.43 20.06
CA PHE A 39 -13.50 7.06 20.49
C PHE A 39 -14.29 6.67 21.76
N GLN A 40 -14.58 7.63 22.63
CA GLN A 40 -15.40 7.36 23.81
C GLN A 40 -16.79 6.88 23.42
N ALA A 41 -17.40 7.57 22.47
CA ALA A 41 -18.75 7.23 22.00
C ALA A 41 -18.73 5.92 21.21
N ILE A 42 -17.79 5.74 20.30
CA ILE A 42 -17.73 4.58 19.41
C ILE A 42 -17.35 3.31 20.15
N LEU A 43 -16.37 3.37 21.04
CA LEU A 43 -15.90 2.20 21.78
C LEU A 43 -16.71 1.95 23.07
N GLY A 44 -17.56 2.90 23.48
CA GLY A 44 -18.34 2.77 24.67
C GLY A 44 -17.52 2.77 25.96
N LYS A 45 -16.31 3.33 25.93
CA LYS A 45 -15.38 3.38 27.05
C LYS A 45 -15.11 4.83 27.44
N ALA A 46 -15.11 5.11 28.76
CA ALA A 46 -14.81 6.46 29.26
C ALA A 46 -13.37 6.88 28.97
N LYS A 47 -12.44 5.94 29.04
CA LYS A 47 -11.00 6.17 28.78
C LYS A 47 -10.46 5.09 27.85
N PRO A 48 -10.69 5.19 26.53
CA PRO A 48 -10.14 4.22 25.61
C PRO A 48 -8.62 4.30 25.60
N THR A 49 -7.97 3.11 25.57
CA THR A 49 -6.51 3.04 25.49
C THR A 49 -6.04 3.33 24.07
N GLN A 50 -4.75 3.68 23.91
CA GLN A 50 -4.17 3.85 22.59
C GLN A 50 -4.34 2.59 21.74
N LYS A 51 -4.15 1.42 22.34
CA LYS A 51 -4.30 0.13 21.67
C LYS A 51 -5.74 -0.09 21.18
N ASP A 52 -6.73 0.26 21.98
CA ASP A 52 -8.14 0.16 21.60
C ASP A 52 -8.44 1.02 20.36
N MET A 53 -7.93 2.25 20.36
CA MET A 53 -8.10 3.20 19.26
C MET A 53 -7.39 2.70 17.98
N GLU A 54 -6.15 2.21 18.12
CA GLU A 54 -5.40 1.65 17.00
C GLU A 54 -6.10 0.44 16.38
N ASN A 55 -6.62 -0.46 17.21
CA ASN A 55 -7.33 -1.64 16.73
C ASN A 55 -8.61 -1.26 15.98
N TRP A 56 -9.34 -0.27 16.47
CA TRP A 56 -10.54 0.20 15.80
C TRP A 56 -10.22 0.80 14.43
N ILE A 57 -9.19 1.67 14.35
CA ILE A 57 -8.75 2.27 13.09
C ILE A 57 -8.30 1.18 12.11
N LYS A 58 -7.57 0.20 12.61
CA LYS A 58 -7.09 -0.92 11.79
C LYS A 58 -8.25 -1.70 11.16
N LEU A 59 -9.31 -1.94 11.92
CA LEU A 59 -10.49 -2.61 11.40
C LEU A 59 -11.24 -1.74 10.37
N GLU A 60 -11.38 -0.44 10.63
CA GLU A 60 -12.03 0.48 9.71
C GLU A 60 -11.29 0.61 8.37
N LEU A 61 -9.96 0.56 8.39
CA LEU A 61 -9.13 0.72 7.21
C LEU A 61 -8.57 -0.60 6.65
N ALA A 62 -9.08 -1.74 7.14
CA ALA A 62 -8.57 -3.05 6.75
C ALA A 62 -8.61 -3.28 5.24
N LYS A 63 -9.68 -2.83 4.59
CA LYS A 63 -9.87 -3.00 3.15
C LYS A 63 -8.89 -2.14 2.35
N GLU A 64 -8.71 -0.89 2.74
CA GLU A 64 -7.76 0.03 2.12
C GLU A 64 -6.32 -0.45 2.31
N GLU A 65 -6.00 -0.95 3.51
CA GLU A 65 -4.69 -1.52 3.80
C GLU A 65 -4.41 -2.74 2.93
N GLU A 66 -5.38 -3.64 2.81
CA GLU A 66 -5.27 -4.82 1.96
C GLU A 66 -5.03 -4.43 0.49
N ASN A 67 -5.77 -3.44 0.00
CA ASN A 67 -5.65 -2.98 -1.38
C ASN A 67 -4.23 -2.48 -1.69
N TYR A 68 -3.67 -1.60 -0.84
CA TYR A 68 -2.34 -1.09 -1.14
C TYR A 68 -1.25 -2.15 -0.94
N LYS A 69 -1.42 -3.08 0.00
CA LYS A 69 -0.49 -4.21 0.19
C LYS A 69 -0.48 -5.15 -1.00
N GLN A 70 -1.64 -5.41 -1.59
CA GLN A 70 -1.73 -6.19 -2.83
C GLN A 70 -0.98 -5.51 -3.96
N LEU A 71 -1.13 -4.19 -4.10
CA LEU A 71 -0.40 -3.42 -5.10
C LEU A 71 1.12 -3.46 -4.86
N GLU A 72 1.55 -3.37 -3.60
CA GLU A 72 2.97 -3.53 -3.26
C GLU A 72 3.51 -4.90 -3.68
N ASN A 73 2.72 -5.96 -3.46
CA ASN A 73 3.11 -7.31 -3.85
C ASN A 73 3.22 -7.44 -5.36
N VAL A 74 2.27 -6.88 -6.11
CA VAL A 74 2.33 -6.87 -7.58
C VAL A 74 3.58 -6.12 -8.04
N LEU A 75 3.90 -4.99 -7.42
CA LEU A 75 5.11 -4.22 -7.73
C LEU A 75 6.37 -5.05 -7.49
N LYS A 76 6.46 -5.76 -6.38
CA LYS A 76 7.60 -6.65 -6.08
C LYS A 76 7.75 -7.74 -7.15
N MET A 77 6.63 -8.34 -7.57
CA MET A 77 6.63 -9.36 -8.62
C MET A 77 7.10 -8.80 -9.96
N GLN A 78 6.65 -7.61 -10.32
CA GLN A 78 7.05 -6.94 -11.56
C GLN A 78 8.53 -6.59 -11.55
N LYS A 79 9.05 -6.10 -10.42
CA LYS A 79 10.48 -5.80 -10.26
C LYS A 79 11.34 -7.06 -10.40
N ARG A 80 10.89 -8.16 -9.81
CA ARG A 80 11.59 -9.45 -9.92
C ARG A 80 11.62 -9.94 -11.37
N LEU A 81 10.50 -9.84 -12.06
CA LEU A 81 10.42 -10.21 -13.48
C LEU A 81 11.37 -9.35 -14.32
N PHE A 82 11.41 -8.06 -14.05
CA PHE A 82 12.31 -7.12 -14.73
C PHE A 82 13.79 -7.52 -14.53
N GLU A 83 14.18 -7.86 -13.31
CA GLU A 83 15.54 -8.31 -13.01
C GLU A 83 15.89 -9.61 -13.77
N ILE A 84 14.95 -10.56 -13.82
CA ILE A 84 15.15 -11.82 -14.56
C ILE A 84 15.33 -11.53 -16.04
N MET A 85 14.51 -10.67 -16.62
CA MET A 85 14.59 -10.30 -18.04
C MET A 85 15.91 -9.61 -18.37
N LEU A 86 16.38 -8.72 -17.51
CA LEU A 86 17.69 -8.06 -17.68
C LEU A 86 18.83 -9.07 -17.62
N LYS A 87 18.75 -10.04 -16.73
CA LYS A 87 19.76 -11.09 -16.59
C LYS A 87 19.80 -11.97 -17.82
N GLU A 88 18.66 -12.37 -18.36
CA GLU A 88 18.58 -13.14 -19.60
C GLU A 88 19.16 -12.37 -20.78
N LEU A 89 18.87 -11.07 -20.87
CA LEU A 89 19.42 -10.22 -21.92
C LEU A 89 20.94 -10.12 -21.83
N GLY A 90 21.47 -10.05 -20.61
CA GLY A 90 22.92 -9.99 -20.37
C GLY A 90 23.65 -11.29 -20.76
N ASP A 91 22.95 -12.42 -20.70
CA ASP A 91 23.51 -13.74 -21.06
C ASP A 91 23.51 -13.99 -22.58
N GLU A 92 22.79 -13.19 -23.34
CA GLU A 92 22.78 -13.25 -24.80
C GLU A 92 24.01 -12.58 -25.38
#